data_2cc2fa06cf1dcca9444eab73de7940e2
#
_entry.id   2cc2fa06cf1dcca9444eab73de7940e2
#
_cell.length_a   1.000
_cell.length_b   1.000
_cell.length_c   1.000
_cell.angle_alpha   90.00
_cell.angle_beta   90.00
_cell.angle_gamma   90.00
#
_symmetry.space_group_name_H-M   'P 1'
#
loop_
_entity.id
_entity.type
_entity.pdbx_description
1 polymer ?
#
loop_
_entity_poly.entity_id
_entity_poly.type
_entity_poly.pdbx_seq_one_letter_code
_entity_poly.pdbx_strand_id
1 'polypeptide(L)'
;GTFLPDGRAVSLGGNADLNWLDPTVGGGFNAIRYLGRSSTDASLNGQSWSEPGNKLASNRWYATAQTLPDGRIFVASGSLNGLNPAILSNNNPTYEILSPTGITEGNNIPLEILAKNQPYYMYPFIHLIKDGTLVICVAKSCEQFSMANNAAIQAYPDIPGDYRTYPNTGGSVLLPLNSGNNWNPDIIICGGGAYQD
;
A
#
# COMPACT_ATOMS: atom_id res chain seq x y z
N GLY A 1 -5.50 1.69 -1.89
CA GLY A 1 -5.73 3.07 -2.32
C GLY A 1 -5.44 4.09 -1.24
N THR A 2 -5.44 5.37 -1.60
CA THR A 2 -5.20 6.49 -0.67
C THR A 2 -5.86 7.77 -1.22
N PHE A 3 -5.63 8.90 -0.56
CA PHE A 3 -6.06 10.21 -1.05
C PHE A 3 -4.91 10.98 -1.68
N LEU A 4 -5.21 11.70 -2.76
CA LEU A 4 -4.32 12.68 -3.36
C LEU A 4 -4.41 14.02 -2.61
N PRO A 5 -3.40 14.90 -2.76
CA PRO A 5 -3.42 16.25 -2.14
C PRO A 5 -4.60 17.12 -2.57
N ASP A 6 -5.16 16.87 -3.75
CA ASP A 6 -6.33 17.59 -4.26
C ASP A 6 -7.68 17.04 -3.74
N GLY A 7 -7.65 16.04 -2.85
CA GLY A 7 -8.81 15.43 -2.22
C GLY A 7 -9.46 14.29 -2.98
N ARG A 8 -9.00 13.96 -4.19
CA ARG A 8 -9.47 12.78 -4.90
C ARG A 8 -9.02 11.50 -4.20
N ALA A 9 -9.86 10.48 -4.20
CA ALA A 9 -9.42 9.13 -3.87
C ALA A 9 -8.74 8.49 -5.08
N VAL A 10 -7.68 7.73 -4.85
CA VAL A 10 -6.99 6.94 -5.87
C VAL A 10 -7.01 5.47 -5.50
N SER A 11 -7.40 4.62 -6.44
CA SER A 11 -7.32 3.15 -6.36
C SER A 11 -6.19 2.67 -7.25
N LEU A 12 -5.31 1.84 -6.71
CA LEU A 12 -4.05 1.46 -7.31
C LEU A 12 -3.93 -0.05 -7.39
N GLY A 13 -3.64 -0.56 -8.59
CA GLY A 13 -3.53 -1.98 -8.85
C GLY A 13 -4.88 -2.71 -8.84
N GLY A 14 -4.82 -4.01 -8.78
CA GLY A 14 -5.97 -4.91 -8.81
C GLY A 14 -5.64 -6.26 -9.42
N ASN A 15 -6.66 -7.01 -9.78
CA ASN A 15 -6.54 -8.37 -10.30
C ASN A 15 -6.41 -8.42 -11.84
N ALA A 16 -6.19 -9.63 -12.36
CA ALA A 16 -6.32 -9.98 -13.77
C ALA A 16 -7.73 -9.66 -14.31
N ASP A 17 -7.87 -9.74 -15.62
CA ASP A 17 -9.19 -9.75 -16.23
C ASP A 17 -10.01 -10.95 -15.74
N LEU A 18 -11.30 -10.80 -15.79
CA LEU A 18 -12.27 -11.86 -15.50
C LEU A 18 -13.11 -12.18 -16.75
N ASN A 19 -12.51 -12.08 -17.92
CA ASN A 19 -13.19 -12.25 -19.22
C ASN A 19 -13.93 -13.59 -19.35
N TRP A 20 -13.49 -14.61 -18.62
CA TRP A 20 -14.16 -15.91 -18.55
C TRP A 20 -15.49 -15.88 -17.78
N LEU A 21 -15.67 -14.89 -16.88
CA LEU A 21 -16.89 -14.67 -16.09
C LEU A 21 -17.71 -13.52 -16.67
N ASP A 22 -17.07 -12.41 -16.97
CA ASP A 22 -17.69 -11.20 -17.52
C ASP A 22 -16.71 -10.52 -18.50
N PRO A 23 -17.00 -10.51 -19.80
CA PRO A 23 -16.12 -9.95 -20.83
C PRO A 23 -15.94 -8.43 -20.74
N THR A 24 -16.71 -7.74 -19.89
CA THR A 24 -16.55 -6.29 -19.65
C THR A 24 -15.51 -5.98 -18.59
N VAL A 25 -15.05 -6.98 -17.82
CA VAL A 25 -14.07 -6.81 -16.74
C VAL A 25 -12.65 -6.98 -17.28
N GLY A 26 -11.99 -5.85 -17.54
CA GLY A 26 -10.60 -5.80 -17.98
C GLY A 26 -9.60 -6.03 -16.86
N GLY A 27 -8.33 -6.25 -17.23
CA GLY A 27 -7.23 -6.44 -16.29
C GLY A 27 -6.91 -5.18 -15.49
N GLY A 28 -6.82 -5.33 -14.18
CA GLY A 28 -6.60 -4.25 -13.23
C GLY A 28 -5.25 -4.25 -12.53
N PHE A 29 -4.36 -5.20 -12.82
CA PHE A 29 -3.10 -5.40 -12.08
C PHE A 29 -2.27 -4.14 -11.85
N ASN A 30 -2.20 -3.26 -12.83
CA ASN A 30 -1.45 -2.01 -12.78
C ASN A 30 -2.33 -0.78 -13.05
N ALA A 31 -3.64 -0.92 -12.98
CA ALA A 31 -4.56 0.18 -13.23
C ALA A 31 -4.50 1.25 -12.14
N ILE A 32 -4.67 2.50 -12.54
CA ILE A 32 -4.84 3.64 -11.65
C ILE A 32 -6.19 4.27 -11.93
N ARG A 33 -7.04 4.34 -10.90
CA ARG A 33 -8.41 4.86 -10.98
C ARG A 33 -8.59 5.99 -9.98
N TYR A 34 -9.35 7.00 -10.37
CA TYR A 34 -9.59 8.19 -9.56
C TYR A 34 -11.08 8.36 -9.29
N LEU A 35 -11.42 8.71 -8.05
CA LEU A 35 -12.74 9.17 -7.68
C LEU A 35 -12.66 10.63 -7.24
N GLY A 36 -13.24 11.51 -8.05
CA GLY A 36 -13.33 12.92 -7.74
C GLY A 36 -14.40 13.16 -6.68
N ARG A 37 -14.04 13.93 -5.65
CA ARG A 37 -14.98 14.51 -4.68
C ARG A 37 -14.43 15.86 -4.23
N SER A 38 -15.30 16.84 -4.18
CA SER A 38 -14.89 18.19 -3.80
C SER A 38 -15.93 18.85 -2.89
N SER A 39 -15.46 19.54 -1.89
CA SER A 39 -16.30 20.42 -1.06
C SER A 39 -16.62 21.77 -1.74
N THR A 40 -15.87 22.11 -2.79
CA THR A 40 -15.99 23.38 -3.51
C THR A 40 -16.60 23.24 -4.90
N ASP A 41 -16.56 22.07 -5.49
CA ASP A 41 -17.14 21.75 -6.80
C ASP A 41 -18.06 20.54 -6.70
N ALA A 42 -19.35 20.82 -6.53
CA ALA A 42 -20.38 19.79 -6.40
C ALA A 42 -20.55 18.93 -7.67
N SER A 43 -20.08 19.38 -8.84
CA SER A 43 -20.16 18.61 -10.09
C SER A 43 -19.27 17.36 -10.07
N LEU A 44 -18.23 17.35 -9.22
CA LEU A 44 -17.36 16.17 -9.03
C LEU A 44 -17.99 15.11 -8.12
N ASN A 45 -19.04 15.45 -7.36
CA ASN A 45 -19.69 14.51 -6.46
C ASN A 45 -20.68 13.64 -7.24
N GLY A 46 -20.64 12.32 -6.97
CA GLY A 46 -21.50 11.35 -7.66
C GLY A 46 -21.03 10.96 -9.05
N GLN A 47 -19.89 11.43 -9.51
CA GLN A 47 -19.26 10.94 -10.73
C GLN A 47 -18.73 9.52 -10.55
N SER A 48 -18.72 8.76 -11.65
CA SER A 48 -18.09 7.45 -11.68
C SER A 48 -16.58 7.55 -11.52
N TRP A 49 -15.94 6.44 -11.15
CA TRP A 49 -14.49 6.30 -11.19
C TRP A 49 -13.96 6.60 -12.59
N SER A 50 -12.90 7.39 -12.69
CA SER A 50 -12.20 7.65 -13.94
C SER A 50 -10.93 6.80 -14.04
N GLU A 51 -10.67 6.25 -15.22
CA GLU A 51 -9.46 5.50 -15.55
C GLU A 51 -8.84 6.10 -16.82
N PRO A 52 -8.01 7.16 -16.69
CA PRO A 52 -7.47 7.89 -17.84
C PRO A 52 -6.40 7.12 -18.63
N GLY A 53 -5.99 5.94 -18.16
CA GLY A 53 -5.08 5.05 -18.86
C GLY A 53 -3.63 5.05 -18.32
N ASN A 54 -3.27 5.93 -17.38
CA ASN A 54 -1.99 5.83 -16.69
C ASN A 54 -1.93 4.55 -15.85
N LYS A 55 -0.73 3.99 -15.72
CA LYS A 55 -0.51 2.69 -15.10
C LYS A 55 0.59 2.77 -14.05
N LEU A 56 0.56 1.84 -13.10
CA LEU A 56 1.70 1.56 -12.22
C LEU A 56 2.89 1.03 -13.04
N ALA A 57 4.10 1.19 -12.52
CA ALA A 57 5.31 0.67 -13.15
C ALA A 57 5.35 -0.86 -13.19
N SER A 58 4.65 -1.54 -12.28
CA SER A 58 4.48 -2.99 -12.29
C SER A 58 3.10 -3.41 -11.83
N ASN A 59 2.78 -4.69 -12.04
CA ASN A 59 1.58 -5.29 -11.52
C ASN A 59 1.62 -5.34 -9.98
N ARG A 60 0.49 -4.97 -9.33
CA ARG A 60 0.37 -4.93 -7.87
C ARG A 60 -1.04 -5.32 -7.44
N TRP A 61 -1.30 -6.61 -7.36
CA TRP A 61 -2.49 -7.10 -6.70
C TRP A 61 -2.22 -7.23 -5.19
N TYR A 62 -3.04 -6.67 -4.32
CA TYR A 62 -2.84 -6.59 -2.87
C TYR A 62 -1.66 -5.70 -2.43
N ALA A 63 -1.56 -4.52 -3.04
CA ALA A 63 -0.63 -3.48 -2.62
C ALA A 63 -1.20 -2.57 -1.53
N THR A 64 -0.31 -1.95 -0.78
CA THR A 64 -0.62 -0.86 0.16
C THR A 64 -0.09 0.46 -0.39
N ALA A 65 -0.86 1.54 -0.20
CA ALA A 65 -0.48 2.89 -0.60
C ALA A 65 -0.55 3.87 0.57
N GLN A 66 0.45 4.76 0.64
CA GLN A 66 0.55 5.82 1.65
C GLN A 66 0.93 7.14 0.98
N THR A 67 0.16 8.19 1.24
CA THR A 67 0.51 9.55 0.80
C THR A 67 1.65 10.10 1.68
N LEU A 68 2.66 10.66 1.02
CA LEU A 68 3.86 11.23 1.63
C LEU A 68 3.69 12.73 1.96
N PRO A 69 4.59 13.35 2.76
CA PRO A 69 4.47 14.76 3.15
C PRO A 69 4.48 15.75 1.97
N ASP A 70 5.17 15.41 0.89
CA ASP A 70 5.25 16.22 -0.34
C ASP A 70 4.10 15.94 -1.33
N GLY A 71 3.14 15.10 -0.92
CA GLY A 71 1.98 14.72 -1.71
C GLY A 71 2.22 13.57 -2.69
N ARG A 72 3.45 13.11 -2.86
CA ARG A 72 3.73 11.87 -3.61
C ARG A 72 3.10 10.68 -2.92
N ILE A 73 2.98 9.56 -3.64
CA ILE A 73 2.37 8.35 -3.12
C ILE A 73 3.39 7.22 -3.14
N PHE A 74 3.63 6.63 -1.99
CA PHE A 74 4.39 5.41 -1.83
C PHE A 74 3.45 4.21 -2.03
N VAL A 75 3.75 3.33 -2.97
CA VAL A 75 2.95 2.13 -3.27
C VAL A 75 3.86 0.91 -3.15
N ALA A 76 3.56 0.02 -2.24
CA ALA A 76 4.43 -1.11 -1.91
C ALA A 76 3.71 -2.45 -1.99
N SER A 77 4.49 -3.50 -2.28
CA SER A 77 4.04 -4.89 -2.29
C SER A 77 3.09 -5.23 -3.44
N GLY A 78 2.42 -6.34 -3.31
CA GLY A 78 1.45 -6.89 -4.24
C GLY A 78 1.95 -8.11 -4.98
N SER A 79 1.05 -8.70 -5.78
CA SER A 79 1.36 -9.82 -6.65
C SER A 79 1.47 -9.35 -8.10
N LEU A 80 2.43 -9.89 -8.82
CA LEU A 80 2.59 -9.71 -10.27
C LEU A 80 1.56 -10.54 -11.04
N ASN A 81 1.18 -11.70 -10.50
CA ASN A 81 0.25 -12.62 -11.15
C ASN A 81 -0.25 -13.70 -10.17
N GLY A 82 -1.55 -13.75 -9.94
CA GLY A 82 -2.17 -14.77 -9.08
C GLY A 82 -2.02 -14.51 -7.58
N LEU A 83 -2.70 -15.34 -6.78
CA LEU A 83 -2.85 -15.15 -5.33
C LEU A 83 -1.90 -15.98 -4.47
N ASN A 84 -1.24 -16.98 -5.03
CA ASN A 84 -0.42 -17.88 -4.22
C ASN A 84 0.94 -17.25 -3.91
N PRO A 85 1.16 -16.71 -2.69
CA PRO A 85 2.42 -16.05 -2.34
C PRO A 85 3.59 -17.02 -2.16
N ALA A 86 3.33 -18.33 -2.09
CA ALA A 86 4.38 -19.36 -2.10
C ALA A 86 5.05 -19.51 -3.46
N ILE A 87 4.42 -19.04 -4.53
CA ILE A 87 5.02 -18.98 -5.87
C ILE A 87 5.84 -17.68 -5.97
N LEU A 88 7.12 -17.75 -5.65
CA LEU A 88 7.99 -16.58 -5.55
C LEU A 88 8.03 -15.72 -6.83
N SER A 89 7.87 -16.31 -8.01
CA SER A 89 7.80 -15.58 -9.28
C SER A 89 6.58 -14.67 -9.42
N ASN A 90 5.56 -14.88 -8.60
CA ASN A 90 4.38 -14.02 -8.55
C ASN A 90 4.55 -12.84 -7.59
N ASN A 91 5.58 -12.87 -6.74
CA ASN A 91 5.74 -11.89 -5.68
C ASN A 91 6.43 -10.61 -6.17
N ASN A 92 5.97 -9.48 -5.67
CA ASN A 92 6.54 -8.17 -5.98
C ASN A 92 7.00 -7.47 -4.67
N PRO A 93 8.17 -7.85 -4.12
CA PRO A 93 8.69 -7.28 -2.89
C PRO A 93 9.37 -5.91 -3.12
N THR A 94 8.70 -5.04 -3.87
CA THR A 94 9.20 -3.72 -4.24
C THR A 94 8.21 -2.63 -3.85
N TYR A 95 8.67 -1.39 -3.92
CA TYR A 95 7.80 -0.23 -3.95
C TYR A 95 8.07 0.62 -5.19
N GLU A 96 7.13 1.52 -5.48
CA GLU A 96 7.26 2.59 -6.45
C GLU A 96 6.67 3.88 -5.90
N ILE A 97 7.07 4.99 -6.51
CA ILE A 97 6.57 6.32 -6.17
C ILE A 97 5.72 6.86 -7.31
N LEU A 98 4.59 7.45 -6.95
CA LEU A 98 3.77 8.23 -7.87
C LEU A 98 3.86 9.72 -7.50
N SER A 99 3.75 10.57 -8.50
CA SER A 99 3.62 12.02 -8.31
C SER A 99 2.37 12.37 -7.47
N PRO A 100 2.24 13.62 -7.00
CA PRO A 100 1.04 14.10 -6.29
C PRO A 100 -0.25 14.02 -7.11
N THR A 101 -0.15 13.81 -8.42
CA THR A 101 -1.30 13.61 -9.32
C THR A 101 -1.57 12.15 -9.64
N GLY A 102 -0.80 11.21 -9.04
CA GLY A 102 -0.97 9.78 -9.23
C GLY A 102 -0.31 9.21 -10.48
N ILE A 103 0.69 9.89 -11.05
CA ILE A 103 1.48 9.38 -12.19
C ILE A 103 2.73 8.69 -11.68
N THR A 104 3.00 7.46 -12.13
CA THR A 104 4.19 6.73 -11.71
C THR A 104 5.48 7.43 -12.13
N GLU A 105 6.49 7.39 -11.25
CA GLU A 105 7.86 7.83 -11.58
C GLU A 105 8.68 6.72 -12.26
N GLY A 106 8.06 5.55 -12.49
CA GLY A 106 8.64 4.47 -13.30
C GLY A 106 9.63 3.56 -12.57
N ASN A 107 9.74 3.65 -11.24
CA ASN A 107 10.72 2.89 -10.46
C ASN A 107 10.06 1.72 -9.72
N ASN A 108 10.69 0.54 -9.79
CA ASN A 108 10.41 -0.59 -8.91
C ASN A 108 11.63 -0.82 -8.03
N ILE A 109 11.57 -0.32 -6.81
CA ILE A 109 12.71 -0.32 -5.87
C ILE A 109 12.52 -1.48 -4.89
N PRO A 110 13.51 -2.38 -4.74
CA PRO A 110 13.44 -3.44 -3.75
C PRO A 110 13.21 -2.91 -2.35
N LEU A 111 12.31 -3.54 -1.59
CA LEU A 111 12.02 -3.23 -0.20
C LEU A 111 12.33 -4.46 0.66
N GLU A 112 13.41 -4.36 1.43
CA GLU A 112 14.02 -5.52 2.09
C GLU A 112 13.07 -6.20 3.07
N ILE A 113 12.29 -5.45 3.84
CA ILE A 113 11.32 -6.02 4.78
C ILE A 113 10.26 -6.87 4.06
N LEU A 114 9.85 -6.52 2.84
CA LEU A 114 8.95 -7.34 2.04
C LEU A 114 9.63 -8.63 1.60
N ALA A 115 10.86 -8.51 1.11
CA ALA A 115 11.62 -9.67 0.61
C ALA A 115 11.88 -10.71 1.70
N LYS A 116 12.23 -10.27 2.92
CA LYS A 116 12.53 -11.12 4.07
C LYS A 116 11.29 -11.83 4.63
N ASN A 117 10.10 -11.24 4.47
CA ASN A 117 8.88 -11.74 5.09
C ASN A 117 7.97 -12.53 4.11
N GLN A 118 8.45 -12.86 2.93
CA GLN A 118 7.73 -13.77 2.04
C GLN A 118 7.55 -15.15 2.71
N PRO A 119 6.41 -15.81 2.52
CA PRO A 119 5.29 -15.44 1.65
C PRO A 119 4.25 -14.49 2.26
N TYR A 120 4.36 -14.08 3.52
CA TYR A 120 3.34 -13.32 4.28
C TYR A 120 3.57 -11.81 4.18
N TYR A 121 3.73 -11.25 2.98
CA TYR A 121 4.23 -9.89 2.77
C TYR A 121 3.24 -8.93 2.11
N MET A 122 2.12 -9.42 1.57
CA MET A 122 1.12 -8.59 0.90
C MET A 122 0.29 -7.78 1.90
N TYR A 123 -0.26 -6.64 1.46
CA TYR A 123 -0.95 -5.68 2.32
C TYR A 123 -0.12 -5.30 3.57
N PRO A 124 1.15 -4.87 3.41
CA PRO A 124 1.93 -4.36 4.54
C PRO A 124 1.18 -3.21 5.22
N PHE A 125 1.30 -3.08 6.53
CA PHE A 125 0.81 -1.91 7.24
C PHE A 125 1.83 -0.80 7.11
N ILE A 126 1.42 0.36 6.59
CA ILE A 126 2.31 1.48 6.31
C ILE A 126 1.68 2.76 6.86
N HIS A 127 2.39 3.44 7.74
CA HIS A 127 1.96 4.68 8.35
C HIS A 127 3.04 5.75 8.26
N LEU A 128 2.66 6.93 7.76
CA LEU A 128 3.50 8.11 7.79
C LEU A 128 3.53 8.67 9.22
N ILE A 129 4.72 8.94 9.74
CA ILE A 129 4.90 9.52 11.07
C ILE A 129 5.50 10.93 11.02
N LYS A 130 5.58 11.59 12.17
CA LYS A 130 5.82 13.04 12.32
C LYS A 130 7.10 13.57 11.66
N ASP A 131 8.12 12.73 11.51
CA ASP A 131 9.43 13.11 10.93
C ASP A 131 9.50 12.87 9.41
N GLY A 132 8.40 12.49 8.79
CA GLY A 132 8.32 12.20 7.37
C GLY A 132 8.82 10.81 6.98
N THR A 133 9.17 9.97 7.94
CA THR A 133 9.50 8.55 7.71
C THR A 133 8.25 7.67 7.78
N LEU A 134 8.40 6.41 7.37
CA LEU A 134 7.31 5.43 7.37
C LEU A 134 7.57 4.37 8.43
N VAL A 135 6.54 4.01 9.19
CA VAL A 135 6.53 2.73 9.91
C VAL A 135 5.93 1.70 8.99
N ILE A 136 6.68 0.65 8.71
CA ILE A 136 6.26 -0.46 7.83
C ILE A 136 6.25 -1.74 8.63
N CYS A 137 5.09 -2.42 8.70
CA CYS A 137 4.96 -3.72 9.33
C CYS A 137 4.54 -4.78 8.32
N VAL A 138 5.25 -5.89 8.30
CA VAL A 138 5.08 -7.01 7.36
C VAL A 138 5.17 -8.32 8.14
N ALA A 139 4.20 -9.21 7.97
CA ALA A 139 4.12 -10.44 8.75
C ALA A 139 4.09 -10.15 10.26
N LYS A 140 5.22 -10.24 10.94
CA LYS A 140 5.40 -9.91 12.35
C LYS A 140 6.45 -8.82 12.55
N SER A 141 7.25 -8.53 11.55
CA SER A 141 8.37 -7.59 11.62
C SER A 141 7.92 -6.17 11.34
N CYS A 142 8.42 -5.22 12.10
CA CYS A 142 8.18 -3.78 11.87
C CYS A 142 9.51 -3.02 11.84
N GLU A 143 9.56 -2.00 10.99
CA GLU A 143 10.71 -1.10 10.90
C GLU A 143 10.28 0.35 10.65
N GLN A 144 11.12 1.28 11.02
CA GLN A 144 11.05 2.66 10.57
C GLN A 144 11.91 2.81 9.32
N PHE A 145 11.30 3.27 8.24
CA PHE A 145 11.92 3.36 6.93
C PHE A 145 12.08 4.81 6.49
N SER A 146 13.29 5.16 6.04
CA SER A 146 13.60 6.47 5.49
C SER A 146 13.57 6.44 3.97
N MET A 147 12.66 7.21 3.37
CA MET A 147 12.61 7.42 1.92
C MET A 147 13.88 8.11 1.39
N ALA A 148 14.47 9.04 2.17
CA ALA A 148 15.64 9.78 1.75
C ALA A 148 16.88 8.88 1.63
N ASN A 149 16.98 7.89 2.49
CA ASN A 149 18.11 6.94 2.51
C ASN A 149 17.82 5.64 1.77
N ASN A 150 16.55 5.41 1.39
CA ASN A 150 16.05 4.13 0.89
C ASN A 150 16.46 2.95 1.78
N ALA A 151 16.31 3.11 3.09
CA ALA A 151 16.75 2.12 4.06
C ALA A 151 15.94 2.17 5.36
N ALA A 152 15.89 1.02 6.04
CA ALA A 152 15.45 0.96 7.43
C ALA A 152 16.45 1.73 8.31
N ILE A 153 15.93 2.59 9.19
CA ILE A 153 16.72 3.36 10.16
C ILE A 153 16.57 2.81 11.58
N GLN A 154 15.52 2.05 11.83
CA GLN A 154 15.27 1.37 13.09
C GLN A 154 14.42 0.13 12.86
N ALA A 155 14.79 -1.00 13.47
CA ALA A 155 13.94 -2.17 13.58
C ALA A 155 13.20 -2.13 14.93
N TYR A 156 11.94 -2.54 14.93
CA TYR A 156 11.15 -2.73 16.13
C TYR A 156 11.11 -4.21 16.54
N PRO A 157 10.78 -4.53 17.80
CA PRO A 157 10.53 -5.90 18.19
C PRO A 157 9.40 -6.51 17.36
N ASP A 158 9.49 -7.80 17.11
CA ASP A 158 8.44 -8.54 16.42
C ASP A 158 7.10 -8.44 17.15
N ILE A 159 6.03 -8.33 16.38
CA ILE A 159 4.66 -8.37 16.89
C ILE A 159 4.42 -9.77 17.50
N PRO A 160 3.95 -9.87 18.75
CA PRO A 160 3.72 -11.15 19.39
C PRO A 160 2.57 -11.93 18.73
N GLY A 161 2.62 -13.24 18.84
CA GLY A 161 1.63 -14.16 18.28
C GLY A 161 1.84 -14.45 16.80
N ASP A 162 0.76 -14.60 16.06
CA ASP A 162 0.78 -15.03 14.65
C ASP A 162 1.05 -13.89 13.66
N TYR A 163 1.15 -14.23 12.39
CA TYR A 163 1.34 -13.28 11.28
C TYR A 163 0.13 -12.34 11.12
N ARG A 164 0.37 -11.11 10.66
CA ARG A 164 -0.65 -10.06 10.60
C ARG A 164 -1.03 -9.65 9.18
N THR A 165 -0.13 -9.78 8.22
CA THR A 165 -0.37 -9.37 6.83
C THR A 165 -0.84 -10.53 5.98
N TYR A 166 -1.39 -10.23 4.77
CA TYR A 166 -1.97 -11.26 3.90
C TYR A 166 -0.96 -12.41 3.62
N PRO A 167 -1.42 -13.68 3.67
CA PRO A 167 -2.81 -14.14 3.68
C PRO A 167 -3.56 -14.03 5.02
N ASN A 168 -2.92 -13.60 6.08
CA ASN A 168 -3.58 -13.37 7.36
C ASN A 168 -4.28 -12.00 7.34
N THR A 169 -5.43 -11.90 7.99
CA THR A 169 -6.32 -10.76 7.87
C THR A 169 -6.23 -9.83 9.08
N GLY A 170 -5.06 -9.22 9.27
CA GLY A 170 -4.88 -8.16 10.24
C GLY A 170 -5.29 -6.78 9.70
N GLY A 171 -5.40 -5.82 10.58
CA GLY A 171 -5.57 -4.42 10.26
C GLY A 171 -4.75 -3.54 11.19
N SER A 172 -4.43 -2.33 10.77
CA SER A 172 -3.69 -1.37 11.58
C SER A 172 -4.25 0.03 11.46
N VAL A 173 -4.06 0.81 12.52
CA VAL A 173 -4.43 2.23 12.54
C VAL A 173 -3.39 3.02 13.31
N LEU A 174 -2.99 4.16 12.75
CA LEU A 174 -2.26 5.20 13.46
C LEU A 174 -3.26 6.02 14.27
N LEU A 175 -3.09 6.05 15.59
CA LEU A 175 -3.95 6.86 16.45
C LEU A 175 -3.73 8.35 16.21
N PRO A 176 -4.71 9.21 16.54
CA PRO A 176 -4.55 10.66 16.41
C PRO A 176 -3.32 11.16 17.15
N LEU A 177 -2.44 11.82 16.42
CA LEU A 177 -1.24 12.44 16.98
C LEU A 177 -1.63 13.65 17.84
N ASN A 178 -0.95 13.84 18.96
CA ASN A 178 -1.22 14.97 19.86
C ASN A 178 0.07 15.56 20.44
N SER A 179 -0.01 16.82 20.85
CA SER A 179 1.15 17.54 21.39
C SER A 179 1.54 17.07 22.81
N GLY A 180 0.62 16.46 23.54
CA GLY A 180 0.87 15.99 24.92
C GLY A 180 1.90 14.87 25.00
N ASN A 181 2.06 14.06 23.95
CA ASN A 181 3.10 13.04 23.82
C ASN A 181 4.18 13.41 22.79
N ASN A 182 4.34 14.70 22.48
CA ASN A 182 5.29 15.18 21.49
C ASN A 182 5.09 14.60 20.09
N TRP A 183 3.82 14.39 19.71
CA TRP A 183 3.42 13.83 18.42
C TRP A 183 4.04 12.42 18.15
N ASN A 184 4.38 11.69 19.21
CA ASN A 184 4.87 10.32 19.04
C ASN A 184 3.73 9.43 18.48
N PRO A 185 4.05 8.57 17.51
CA PRO A 185 3.05 7.71 16.91
C PRO A 185 2.68 6.55 17.83
N ASP A 186 1.38 6.31 17.97
CA ASP A 186 0.84 5.10 18.56
C ASP A 186 0.11 4.33 17.46
N ILE A 187 0.59 3.13 17.11
CA ILE A 187 0.01 2.28 16.08
C ILE A 187 -0.62 1.06 16.73
N ILE A 188 -1.92 0.89 16.51
CA ILE A 188 -2.63 -0.32 16.94
C ILE A 188 -2.69 -1.29 15.77
N ILE A 189 -2.32 -2.54 16.03
CA ILE A 189 -2.43 -3.65 15.08
C ILE A 189 -3.37 -4.70 15.67
N CYS A 190 -4.41 -5.06 14.94
CA CYS A 190 -5.45 -5.98 15.36
C CYS A 190 -5.61 -7.14 14.38
N GLY A 191 -6.11 -8.26 14.86
CA GLY A 191 -6.41 -9.42 14.02
C GLY A 191 -5.14 -10.15 13.56
N GLY A 192 -5.23 -10.76 12.38
CA GLY A 192 -4.23 -11.71 11.91
C GLY A 192 -4.59 -13.13 12.31
N GLY A 193 -3.68 -14.06 12.15
CA GLY A 193 -3.87 -15.45 12.52
C GLY A 193 -2.82 -16.36 11.93
N ALA A 194 -2.81 -17.62 12.39
CA ALA A 194 -1.99 -18.66 11.80
C ALA A 194 -2.43 -18.90 10.34
N TYR A 195 -1.45 -19.15 9.48
CA TYR A 195 -1.73 -19.61 8.13
C TYR A 195 -2.46 -20.96 8.22
N GLN A 196 -3.57 -21.08 7.54
CA GLN A 196 -4.25 -22.36 7.38
C GLN A 196 -3.70 -23.01 6.12
N ASP A 197 -2.99 -24.12 6.29
CA ASP A 197 -2.51 -24.98 5.20
C ASP A 197 -3.69 -25.61 4.44
#